data_071f87f3c581a190ddff02643d580a65
#
_entry.id   071f87f3c581a190ddff02643d580a65
#
_cell.length_a   1.000
_cell.length_b   1.000
_cell.length_c   1.000
_cell.angle_alpha   90.00
_cell.angle_beta   90.00
_cell.angle_gamma   90.00
#
_symmetry.space_group_name_H-M   'P 1'
#
loop_
_entity.id
_entity.type
_entity.pdbx_description
1 polymer ?
#
loop_
_entity_poly.entity_id
_entity_poly.type
_entity_poly.pdbx_seq_one_letter_code
_entity_poly.pdbx_strand_id
1 'polypeptide(L)'
;MEQDRRYLRTQMQKENIIQKLKERGCRITIVPASCTAQQVLDTNPDAIVLCGGAGLEAFEQNPAWKETVAELIKSDKPVMGIDLGHQVMALAMGGSVEKMHCGHRGANCPVTETASGRTFITSQNHGYIVKEIPSCATVSHLNINDKSCEGLEYPQMKAMSVQFIPEAEIGQKNFDGIYERFLGLIG
;
A
#
# COMPACT_ATOMS: atom_id res chain seq x y z
N MET A 1 13.99 19.68 15.77
CA MET A 1 14.42 18.27 15.93
C MET A 1 13.94 17.52 14.69
N GLU A 2 14.87 17.15 13.83
CA GLU A 2 14.58 16.36 12.62
C GLU A 2 14.23 14.95 13.10
N GLN A 3 12.97 14.56 12.97
CA GLN A 3 12.54 13.20 13.29
C GLN A 3 13.12 12.26 12.22
N ASP A 4 14.04 11.41 12.64
CA ASP A 4 14.75 10.44 11.81
C ASP A 4 13.82 9.26 11.48
N ARG A 5 12.97 9.43 10.45
CA ARG A 5 11.97 8.44 10.04
C ARG A 5 12.54 7.47 9.00
N ARG A 6 12.49 6.16 9.28
CA ARG A 6 13.04 5.09 8.42
C ARG A 6 11.94 4.24 7.80
N TYR A 7 12.02 3.99 6.48
CA TYR A 7 11.01 3.23 5.72
C TYR A 7 11.62 2.11 4.90
N LEU A 8 10.80 1.10 4.63
CA LEU A 8 11.19 -0.12 3.96
C LEU A 8 10.59 -0.22 2.55
N ARG A 9 11.34 -0.78 1.58
CA ARG A 9 10.90 -1.03 0.21
C ARG A 9 11.20 -2.45 -0.23
N THR A 10 10.21 -3.13 -0.83
CA THR A 10 10.40 -4.31 -1.66
C THR A 10 10.44 -3.94 -3.14
N GLN A 11 11.39 -4.50 -3.86
CA GLN A 11 11.81 -4.24 -5.25
C GLN A 11 10.87 -3.52 -6.23
N MET A 12 11.50 -2.65 -6.99
CA MET A 12 11.17 -1.99 -8.26
C MET A 12 10.04 -0.96 -8.30
N GLN A 13 10.53 0.23 -8.59
CA GLN A 13 9.83 1.41 -9.09
C GLN A 13 8.85 2.05 -8.13
N LYS A 14 9.32 3.10 -7.56
CA LYS A 14 8.69 4.41 -7.74
C LYS A 14 9.58 5.40 -7.02
N GLU A 15 10.54 5.90 -7.77
CA GLU A 15 11.34 7.06 -7.36
C GLU A 15 10.44 8.14 -6.75
N ASN A 16 9.22 8.25 -7.27
CA ASN A 16 8.21 9.18 -6.77
C ASN A 16 7.76 8.89 -5.34
N ILE A 17 7.49 7.61 -4.93
CA ILE A 17 7.12 7.29 -3.53
C ILE A 17 8.25 7.72 -2.59
N ILE A 18 9.48 7.39 -2.97
CA ILE A 18 10.68 7.80 -2.20
C ILE A 18 10.77 9.31 -2.13
N GLN A 19 10.58 10.00 -3.26
CA GLN A 19 10.63 11.45 -3.33
C GLN A 19 9.55 12.10 -2.45
N LYS A 20 8.30 11.62 -2.55
CA LYS A 20 7.18 12.13 -1.75
C LYS A 20 7.37 11.94 -0.24
N LEU A 21 7.95 10.82 0.17
CA LEU A 21 8.29 10.58 1.57
C LEU A 21 9.48 11.44 2.02
N LYS A 22 10.51 11.63 1.17
CA LYS A 22 11.63 12.52 1.46
C LYS A 22 11.19 13.98 1.60
N GLU A 23 10.28 14.45 0.76
CA GLU A 23 9.69 15.80 0.84
C GLU A 23 8.99 16.04 2.19
N ARG A 24 8.57 14.97 2.87
CA ARG A 24 7.95 14.96 4.21
C ARG A 24 8.95 14.71 5.35
N GLY A 25 10.24 14.83 5.07
CA GLY A 25 11.31 14.68 6.08
C GLY A 25 11.62 13.25 6.46
N CYS A 26 11.22 12.25 5.63
CA CYS A 26 11.47 10.85 5.92
C CYS A 26 12.86 10.41 5.45
N ARG A 27 13.57 9.69 6.29
CA ARG A 27 14.79 8.96 5.91
C ARG A 27 14.42 7.56 5.42
N ILE A 28 14.82 7.19 4.21
CA ILE A 28 14.41 5.95 3.55
C ILE A 28 15.51 4.90 3.62
N THR A 29 15.18 3.73 4.14
CA THR A 29 15.98 2.51 4.02
C THR A 29 15.27 1.55 3.09
N ILE A 30 15.96 1.04 2.08
CA ILE A 30 15.43 0.08 1.11
C ILE A 30 15.96 -1.30 1.46
N VAL A 31 15.07 -2.28 1.59
CA VAL A 31 15.46 -3.67 1.82
C VAL A 31 14.88 -4.58 0.75
N PRO A 32 15.53 -5.73 0.45
CA PRO A 32 15.02 -6.73 -0.48
C PRO A 32 13.69 -7.33 -0.03
N ALA A 33 12.84 -7.73 -0.99
CA ALA A 33 11.59 -8.46 -0.72
C ALA A 33 11.81 -9.84 -0.07
N SER A 34 13.04 -10.36 -0.13
CA SER A 34 13.42 -11.65 0.48
C SER A 34 13.77 -11.53 1.97
N CYS A 35 13.77 -10.32 2.55
CA CYS A 35 13.99 -10.14 3.99
C CYS A 35 12.84 -10.74 4.79
N THR A 36 13.17 -11.35 5.92
CA THR A 36 12.17 -11.76 6.92
C THR A 36 11.62 -10.56 7.67
N ALA A 37 10.48 -10.71 8.34
CA ALA A 37 9.91 -9.65 9.17
C ALA A 37 10.91 -9.19 10.26
N GLN A 38 11.62 -10.12 10.88
CA GLN A 38 12.62 -9.79 11.89
C GLN A 38 13.76 -8.93 11.34
N GLN A 39 14.30 -9.28 10.17
CA GLN A 39 15.35 -8.48 9.52
C GLN A 39 14.89 -7.06 9.19
N VAL A 40 13.62 -6.91 8.83
CA VAL A 40 12.97 -5.62 8.62
C VAL A 40 12.90 -4.84 9.93
N LEU A 41 12.35 -5.44 10.96
CA LEU A 41 12.15 -4.82 12.28
C LEU A 41 13.47 -4.50 12.99
N ASP A 42 14.52 -5.30 12.76
CA ASP A 42 15.87 -5.04 13.29
C ASP A 42 16.49 -3.74 12.76
N THR A 43 16.01 -3.22 11.62
CA THR A 43 16.40 -1.89 11.14
C THR A 43 15.81 -0.75 11.99
N ASN A 44 14.94 -1.09 12.94
CA ASN A 44 14.18 -0.19 13.80
C ASN A 44 13.48 0.93 13.00
N PRO A 45 12.59 0.58 12.05
CA PRO A 45 11.84 1.57 11.29
C PRO A 45 10.75 2.23 12.13
N ASP A 46 10.45 3.50 11.88
CA ASP A 46 9.28 4.18 12.45
C ASP A 46 7.99 3.76 11.72
N ALA A 47 8.09 3.42 10.44
CA ALA A 47 6.99 2.90 9.63
C ALA A 47 7.52 2.07 8.44
N ILE A 48 6.65 1.29 7.82
CA ILE A 48 6.97 0.34 6.74
C ILE A 48 6.09 0.63 5.53
N VAL A 49 6.69 0.68 4.33
CA VAL A 49 5.94 0.81 3.07
C VAL A 49 6.22 -0.42 2.20
N LEU A 50 5.15 -1.14 1.86
CA LEU A 50 5.16 -2.26 0.93
C LEU A 50 4.72 -1.74 -0.44
N CYS A 51 5.62 -1.72 -1.42
CA CYS A 51 5.30 -1.20 -2.75
C CYS A 51 6.15 -1.83 -3.85
N GLY A 52 5.61 -1.85 -5.06
CA GLY A 52 6.29 -2.39 -6.24
C GLY A 52 6.39 -3.92 -6.24
N GLY A 53 7.01 -4.45 -7.27
CA GLY A 53 7.23 -5.89 -7.45
C GLY A 53 7.05 -6.30 -8.91
N ALA A 54 7.48 -7.54 -9.22
CA ALA A 54 7.40 -8.13 -10.56
C ALA A 54 6.00 -8.69 -10.91
N GLY A 55 5.00 -8.40 -10.08
CA GLY A 55 3.65 -8.95 -10.18
C GLY A 55 3.36 -9.99 -9.11
N LEU A 56 2.09 -10.35 -8.97
CA LEU A 56 1.62 -11.29 -7.94
C LEU A 56 2.25 -12.69 -8.13
N GLU A 57 2.48 -13.08 -9.37
CA GLU A 57 3.06 -14.37 -9.75
C GLU A 57 4.45 -14.62 -9.11
N ALA A 58 5.22 -13.56 -8.89
CA ALA A 58 6.52 -13.67 -8.23
C ALA A 58 6.40 -14.04 -6.74
N PHE A 59 5.27 -13.72 -6.11
CA PHE A 59 4.99 -14.07 -4.74
C PHE A 59 4.48 -15.51 -4.58
N GLU A 60 3.80 -16.05 -5.59
CA GLU A 60 3.32 -17.43 -5.57
C GLU A 60 4.44 -18.46 -5.49
N GLN A 61 5.63 -18.11 -5.98
CA GLN A 61 6.82 -18.97 -5.96
C GLN A 61 7.50 -19.08 -4.59
N ASN A 62 7.19 -18.19 -3.66
CA ASN A 62 7.76 -18.19 -2.31
C ASN A 62 6.69 -17.92 -1.25
N PRO A 63 6.04 -18.93 -0.68
CA PRO A 63 4.94 -18.76 0.26
C PRO A 63 5.33 -18.06 1.57
N ALA A 64 6.61 -18.02 1.95
CA ALA A 64 7.08 -17.39 3.17
C ALA A 64 6.81 -15.87 3.24
N TRP A 65 6.60 -15.20 2.11
CA TRP A 65 6.25 -13.78 2.10
C TRP A 65 4.92 -13.48 2.82
N LYS A 66 3.96 -14.42 2.77
CA LYS A 66 2.67 -14.26 3.47
C LYS A 66 2.84 -14.09 4.96
N GLU A 67 3.65 -14.95 5.55
CA GLU A 67 3.97 -14.90 6.98
C GLU A 67 4.71 -13.61 7.30
N THR A 68 5.74 -13.27 6.52
CA THR A 68 6.50 -12.03 6.67
C THR A 68 5.59 -10.79 6.66
N VAL A 69 4.72 -10.66 5.65
CA VAL A 69 3.81 -9.51 5.55
C VAL A 69 2.80 -9.50 6.70
N ALA A 70 2.25 -10.65 7.08
CA ALA A 70 1.31 -10.75 8.20
C ALA A 70 1.98 -10.36 9.54
N GLU A 71 3.23 -10.76 9.77
CA GLU A 71 4.01 -10.38 10.95
C GLU A 71 4.27 -8.86 10.98
N LEU A 72 4.62 -8.27 9.84
CA LEU A 72 4.84 -6.82 9.73
C LEU A 72 3.56 -6.04 10.02
N ILE A 73 2.41 -6.45 9.48
CA ILE A 73 1.11 -5.81 9.74
C ILE A 73 0.71 -5.91 11.21
N LYS A 74 1.01 -7.03 11.87
CA LYS A 74 0.72 -7.27 13.28
C LYS A 74 1.74 -6.65 14.23
N SER A 75 2.84 -6.10 13.70
CA SER A 75 3.80 -5.38 14.51
C SER A 75 3.22 -4.03 14.98
N ASP A 76 3.84 -3.41 15.97
CA ASP A 76 3.43 -2.08 16.45
C ASP A 76 3.78 -0.95 15.47
N LYS A 77 4.41 -1.29 14.34
CA LYS A 77 4.85 -0.32 13.33
C LYS A 77 3.74 -0.03 12.33
N PRO A 78 3.51 1.24 11.97
CA PRO A 78 2.64 1.59 10.86
C PRO A 78 3.07 0.93 9.55
N VAL A 79 2.11 0.32 8.82
CA VAL A 79 2.36 -0.33 7.53
C VAL A 79 1.44 0.25 6.46
N MET A 80 2.01 0.65 5.32
CA MET A 80 1.25 1.08 4.16
C MET A 80 1.57 0.19 2.95
N GLY A 81 0.52 -0.32 2.29
CA GLY A 81 0.62 -1.02 1.01
C GLY A 81 0.23 -0.13 -0.17
N ILE A 82 1.03 -0.12 -1.24
CA ILE A 82 0.72 0.60 -2.48
C ILE A 82 0.80 -0.36 -3.67
N ASP A 83 -0.24 -0.38 -4.51
CA ASP A 83 -0.34 -1.20 -5.71
C ASP A 83 -0.22 -2.70 -5.37
N LEU A 84 0.84 -3.39 -5.78
CA LEU A 84 1.09 -4.77 -5.38
C LEU A 84 1.13 -4.94 -3.84
N GLY A 85 1.61 -3.93 -3.11
CA GLY A 85 1.59 -3.91 -1.65
C GLY A 85 0.17 -4.05 -1.06
N HIS A 86 -0.83 -3.41 -1.68
CA HIS A 86 -2.23 -3.57 -1.30
C HIS A 86 -2.71 -5.02 -1.46
N GLN A 87 -2.39 -5.65 -2.59
CA GLN A 87 -2.79 -7.03 -2.88
C GLN A 87 -2.14 -8.03 -1.92
N VAL A 88 -0.83 -7.90 -1.68
CA VAL A 88 -0.12 -8.82 -0.78
C VAL A 88 -0.54 -8.65 0.68
N MET A 89 -0.86 -7.42 1.12
CA MET A 89 -1.43 -7.20 2.45
C MET A 89 -2.78 -7.90 2.61
N ALA A 90 -3.68 -7.77 1.63
CA ALA A 90 -4.97 -8.44 1.66
C ALA A 90 -4.81 -9.97 1.72
N LEU A 91 -3.94 -10.54 0.87
CA LEU A 91 -3.65 -11.98 0.86
C LEU A 91 -3.04 -12.48 2.17
N ALA A 92 -2.11 -11.72 2.76
CA ALA A 92 -1.46 -12.08 4.02
C ALA A 92 -2.44 -12.09 5.19
N MET A 93 -3.49 -11.25 5.12
CA MET A 93 -4.51 -11.13 6.15
C MET A 93 -5.76 -12.01 5.91
N GLY A 94 -5.68 -12.94 4.94
CA GLY A 94 -6.73 -13.93 4.69
C GLY A 94 -7.80 -13.53 3.68
N GLY A 95 -7.58 -12.45 2.94
CA GLY A 95 -8.38 -12.08 1.77
C GLY A 95 -8.00 -12.89 0.53
N SER A 96 -8.65 -12.58 -0.59
CA SER A 96 -8.34 -13.14 -1.91
C SER A 96 -8.13 -12.06 -2.96
N VAL A 97 -7.37 -12.40 -3.99
CA VAL A 97 -7.10 -11.54 -5.14
C VAL A 97 -7.54 -12.26 -6.41
N GLU A 98 -8.18 -11.54 -7.31
CA GLU A 98 -8.71 -12.07 -8.57
C GLU A 98 -8.15 -11.29 -9.75
N LYS A 99 -7.86 -12.00 -10.85
CA LYS A 99 -7.46 -11.38 -12.11
C LYS A 99 -8.66 -10.74 -12.78
N MET A 100 -8.50 -9.48 -13.15
CA MET A 100 -9.53 -8.73 -13.86
C MET A 100 -9.65 -9.19 -15.32
N HIS A 101 -10.86 -9.14 -15.89
CA HIS A 101 -11.05 -9.32 -17.32
C HIS A 101 -10.41 -8.17 -18.11
N CYS A 102 -10.65 -6.93 -17.67
CA CYS A 102 -9.97 -5.73 -18.16
C CYS A 102 -9.31 -5.02 -16.98
N GLY A 103 -7.98 -4.96 -16.94
CA GLY A 103 -7.27 -4.25 -15.87
C GLY A 103 -7.49 -2.73 -15.93
N HIS A 104 -7.25 -2.05 -14.82
CA HIS A 104 -7.23 -0.59 -14.77
C HIS A 104 -5.87 -0.08 -15.25
N ARG A 105 -5.85 0.65 -16.35
CA ARG A 105 -4.63 1.23 -16.94
C ARG A 105 -4.93 2.62 -17.45
N GLY A 106 -4.35 3.61 -16.80
CA GLY A 106 -4.50 5.02 -17.18
C GLY A 106 -4.42 5.97 -15.99
N ALA A 107 -4.47 7.24 -16.31
CA ALA A 107 -4.39 8.33 -15.35
C ALA A 107 -5.76 8.99 -15.08
N ASN A 108 -6.85 8.35 -15.45
CA ASN A 108 -8.20 8.86 -15.37
C ASN A 108 -9.18 7.89 -14.68
N CYS A 109 -8.67 7.10 -13.74
CA CYS A 109 -9.47 6.13 -13.01
C CYS A 109 -10.14 6.78 -11.78
N PRO A 110 -11.47 6.94 -11.75
CA PRO A 110 -12.16 7.60 -10.64
C PRO A 110 -12.32 6.66 -9.45
N VAL A 111 -11.90 7.11 -8.29
CA VAL A 111 -11.97 6.38 -7.01
C VAL A 111 -12.68 7.23 -5.98
N THR A 112 -13.59 6.63 -5.22
CA THR A 112 -14.32 7.27 -4.12
C THR A 112 -13.78 6.81 -2.78
N GLU A 113 -13.46 7.74 -1.91
CA GLU A 113 -13.19 7.48 -0.50
C GLU A 113 -14.52 7.22 0.21
N THR A 114 -14.64 6.07 0.87
CA THR A 114 -15.91 5.63 1.48
C THR A 114 -16.34 6.49 2.67
N ALA A 115 -15.38 6.98 3.45
CA ALA A 115 -15.66 7.77 4.65
C ALA A 115 -16.21 9.17 4.34
N SER A 116 -15.69 9.84 3.30
CA SER A 116 -16.10 11.21 2.96
C SER A 116 -17.05 11.29 1.78
N GLY A 117 -17.17 10.22 0.99
CA GLY A 117 -17.89 10.20 -0.29
C GLY A 117 -17.21 11.02 -1.39
N ARG A 118 -16.01 11.54 -1.17
CA ARG A 118 -15.26 12.33 -2.14
C ARG A 118 -14.68 11.43 -3.22
N THR A 119 -14.75 11.91 -4.45
CA THR A 119 -14.20 11.23 -5.60
C THR A 119 -12.91 11.91 -6.07
N PHE A 120 -11.96 11.08 -6.44
CA PHE A 120 -10.64 11.50 -6.95
C PHE A 120 -10.37 10.82 -8.28
N ILE A 121 -9.60 11.47 -9.14
CA ILE A 121 -9.05 10.84 -10.34
C ILE A 121 -7.67 10.29 -9.99
N THR A 122 -7.45 9.01 -10.25
CA THR A 122 -6.22 8.31 -9.89
C THR A 122 -5.50 7.78 -11.12
N SER A 123 -4.20 7.54 -10.98
CA SER A 123 -3.43 6.75 -11.93
C SER A 123 -3.36 5.30 -11.45
N GLN A 124 -3.63 4.38 -12.38
CA GLN A 124 -3.64 2.95 -12.11
C GLN A 124 -2.94 2.18 -13.22
N ASN A 125 -2.30 1.08 -12.86
CA ASN A 125 -1.69 0.15 -13.82
C ASN A 125 -1.64 -1.25 -13.22
N HIS A 126 -2.81 -1.88 -13.05
CA HIS A 126 -2.92 -3.22 -12.48
C HIS A 126 -3.92 -4.08 -13.22
N GLY A 127 -3.77 -5.39 -13.10
CA GLY A 127 -4.65 -6.40 -13.70
C GLY A 127 -5.28 -7.33 -12.67
N TYR A 128 -5.08 -7.05 -11.37
CA TYR A 128 -5.63 -7.83 -10.26
C TYR A 128 -6.30 -6.90 -9.26
N ILE A 129 -7.35 -7.41 -8.60
CA ILE A 129 -8.10 -6.72 -7.54
C ILE A 129 -8.22 -7.58 -6.30
N VAL A 130 -8.36 -6.96 -5.14
CA VAL A 130 -8.80 -7.66 -3.93
C VAL A 130 -10.28 -7.99 -4.09
N LYS A 131 -10.61 -9.29 -4.07
CA LYS A 131 -11.95 -9.83 -4.25
C LYS A 131 -12.66 -10.03 -2.93
N GLU A 132 -12.04 -10.78 -2.04
CA GLU A 132 -12.55 -11.00 -0.69
C GLU A 132 -11.76 -10.14 0.28
N ILE A 133 -12.49 -9.29 0.99
CA ILE A 133 -11.91 -8.39 1.97
C ILE A 133 -11.55 -9.19 3.24
N PRO A 134 -10.32 -9.07 3.76
CA PRO A 134 -9.98 -9.69 5.04
C PRO A 134 -10.96 -9.28 6.15
N SER A 135 -11.36 -10.19 7.01
CA SER A 135 -12.30 -9.92 8.10
C SER A 135 -11.84 -8.86 9.11
N CYS A 136 -10.53 -8.61 9.15
CA CYS A 136 -9.89 -7.58 9.99
C CYS A 136 -9.74 -6.23 9.27
N ALA A 137 -10.22 -6.10 8.03
CA ALA A 137 -10.09 -4.89 7.23
C ALA A 137 -11.45 -4.30 6.86
N THR A 138 -11.45 -3.01 6.55
CA THR A 138 -12.59 -2.29 5.99
C THR A 138 -12.19 -1.61 4.68
N VAL A 139 -13.13 -1.54 3.73
CA VAL A 139 -12.89 -0.86 2.45
C VAL A 139 -12.88 0.64 2.66
N SER A 140 -11.76 1.27 2.33
CA SER A 140 -11.57 2.71 2.42
C SER A 140 -11.80 3.44 1.09
N HIS A 141 -11.55 2.77 -0.02
CA HIS A 141 -11.68 3.32 -1.36
C HIS A 141 -12.30 2.31 -2.33
N LEU A 142 -13.16 2.81 -3.22
CA LEU A 142 -13.83 2.02 -4.26
C LEU A 142 -13.69 2.69 -5.62
N ASN A 143 -13.47 1.91 -6.67
CA ASN A 143 -13.59 2.40 -8.03
C ASN A 143 -15.05 2.74 -8.33
N ILE A 144 -15.31 3.88 -8.97
CA ILE A 144 -16.68 4.30 -9.27
C ILE A 144 -17.33 3.39 -10.31
N ASN A 145 -16.58 2.94 -11.30
CA ASN A 145 -17.11 2.27 -12.47
C ASN A 145 -17.54 0.82 -12.18
N ASP A 146 -16.67 0.04 -11.54
CA ASP A 146 -16.88 -1.39 -11.33
C ASP A 146 -16.98 -1.80 -9.85
N LYS A 147 -16.86 -0.83 -8.94
CA LYS A 147 -16.92 -1.03 -7.48
C LYS A 147 -15.83 -1.93 -6.92
N SER A 148 -14.75 -2.13 -7.68
CA SER A 148 -13.58 -2.85 -7.17
C SER A 148 -12.97 -2.15 -5.96
N CYS A 149 -12.36 -2.94 -5.08
CA CYS A 149 -11.67 -2.44 -3.90
C CYS A 149 -10.38 -1.73 -4.31
N GLU A 150 -10.28 -0.46 -3.99
CA GLU A 150 -9.14 0.40 -4.30
C GLU A 150 -8.35 0.80 -3.05
N GLY A 151 -8.80 0.41 -1.88
CA GLY A 151 -8.09 0.66 -0.64
C GLY A 151 -8.71 -0.02 0.56
N LEU A 152 -7.85 -0.37 1.51
CA LEU A 152 -8.21 -1.03 2.76
C LEU A 152 -7.62 -0.29 3.96
N GLU A 153 -8.35 -0.32 5.06
CA GLU A 153 -7.87 0.01 6.40
C GLU A 153 -7.97 -1.20 7.30
N TYR A 154 -7.04 -1.30 8.23
CA TYR A 154 -7.00 -2.33 9.25
C TYR A 154 -7.16 -1.67 10.62
N PRO A 155 -8.40 -1.44 11.10
CA PRO A 155 -8.67 -0.58 12.25
C PRO A 155 -8.03 -1.02 13.57
N GLN A 156 -7.78 -2.34 13.71
CA GLN A 156 -7.14 -2.92 14.90
C GLN A 156 -5.60 -2.93 14.82
N MET A 157 -5.06 -2.45 13.70
CA MET A 157 -3.64 -2.44 13.39
C MET A 157 -3.29 -1.05 12.81
N LYS A 158 -2.06 -0.62 12.99
CA LYS A 158 -1.61 0.63 12.36
C LYS A 158 -1.31 0.40 10.87
N ALA A 159 -2.31 -0.05 10.08
CA ALA A 159 -2.09 -0.43 8.70
C ALA A 159 -3.18 0.07 7.76
N MET A 160 -2.75 0.43 6.55
CA MET A 160 -3.62 0.86 5.45
C MET A 160 -3.02 0.49 4.10
N SER A 161 -3.85 0.42 3.05
CA SER A 161 -3.34 0.17 1.72
C SER A 161 -4.21 0.79 0.63
N VAL A 162 -3.60 1.11 -0.51
CA VAL A 162 -4.27 1.62 -1.71
C VAL A 162 -3.78 0.89 -2.96
N GLN A 163 -4.70 0.59 -3.88
CA GLN A 163 -4.40 -0.07 -5.15
C GLN A 163 -3.85 0.92 -6.17
N PHE A 164 -4.35 2.14 -6.16
CA PHE A 164 -3.91 3.19 -7.07
C PHE A 164 -2.54 3.76 -6.66
N ILE A 165 -1.94 4.49 -7.60
CA ILE A 165 -0.66 5.16 -7.40
C ILE A 165 -0.94 6.56 -6.86
N PRO A 166 -0.63 6.85 -5.58
CA PRO A 166 -0.98 8.13 -4.96
C PRO A 166 -0.11 9.31 -5.40
N GLU A 167 0.77 9.11 -6.38
CA GLU A 167 1.78 10.08 -6.82
C GLU A 167 1.45 10.79 -8.12
N ALA A 168 0.41 10.34 -8.83
CA ALA A 168 0.13 10.87 -10.13
C ALA A 168 -0.46 12.27 -10.06
N GLU A 169 0.35 13.24 -10.37
CA GLU A 169 -0.01 14.64 -10.55
C GLU A 169 -0.83 14.84 -11.82
N ILE A 170 -2.11 14.50 -11.79
CA ILE A 170 -3.03 14.99 -12.81
C ILE A 170 -4.04 15.90 -12.13
N GLY A 171 -3.63 17.16 -11.99
CA GLY A 171 -4.53 18.29 -11.75
C GLY A 171 -5.11 18.46 -10.36
N GLN A 172 -4.83 17.60 -9.39
CA GLN A 172 -5.34 17.77 -8.03
C GLN A 172 -4.27 17.50 -6.98
N LYS A 173 -3.90 18.53 -6.22
CA LYS A 173 -3.02 18.47 -5.04
C LYS A 173 -3.58 17.63 -3.88
N ASN A 174 -4.68 16.89 -4.08
CA ASN A 174 -5.49 16.32 -3.01
C ASN A 174 -5.14 14.88 -2.60
N PHE A 175 -4.20 14.21 -3.29
CA PHE A 175 -3.72 12.87 -2.90
C PHE A 175 -2.59 12.86 -1.88
N ASP A 176 -2.02 14.01 -1.58
CA ASP A 176 -1.06 14.16 -0.48
C ASP A 176 -1.67 13.68 0.86
N GLY A 177 -3.00 13.73 1.00
CA GLY A 177 -3.71 13.23 2.17
C GLY A 177 -3.49 11.75 2.50
N ILE A 178 -3.19 10.88 1.52
CA ILE A 178 -2.87 9.46 1.78
C ILE A 178 -1.56 9.33 2.57
N TYR A 179 -0.53 10.06 2.15
CA TYR A 179 0.75 10.07 2.86
C TYR A 179 0.63 10.74 4.24
N GLU A 180 -0.10 11.86 4.33
CA GLU A 180 -0.35 12.55 5.61
C GLU A 180 -1.07 11.64 6.60
N ARG A 181 -2.09 10.91 6.13
CA ARG A 181 -2.83 9.94 6.93
C ARG A 181 -1.94 8.80 7.42
N PHE A 182 -1.10 8.24 6.53
CA PHE A 182 -0.15 7.22 6.90
C PHE A 182 0.87 7.73 7.92
N LEU A 183 1.45 8.90 7.69
CA LEU A 183 2.42 9.50 8.60
C LEU A 183 1.81 9.85 9.97
N GLY A 184 0.52 10.17 10.00
CA GLY A 184 -0.25 10.37 11.23
C GLY A 184 -0.40 9.12 12.10
N LEU A 185 -0.14 7.92 11.56
CA LEU A 185 -0.11 6.67 12.33
C LEU A 185 1.20 6.49 13.12
N ILE A 186 2.23 7.25 12.78
CA ILE A 186 3.50 7.27 13.50
C ILE A 186 3.28 8.16 14.72
N GLY A 187 3.06 7.61 15.87
CA GLY A 187 2.75 8.30 17.12
C GLY A 187 3.80 9.33 17.55
#